data_36a5973e920833e288907a0300358a7b
#
_entry.id   36a5973e920833e288907a0300358a7b
#
_cell.length_a   1.000
_cell.length_b   1.000
_cell.length_c   1.000
_cell.angle_alpha   90.00
_cell.angle_beta   90.00
_cell.angle_gamma   90.00
#
_symmetry.space_group_name_H-M   'P 1'
#
loop_
_entity.id
_entity.type
_entity.pdbx_description
1 polymer ?
#
loop_
_entity_poly.entity_id
_entity_poly.type
_entity_poly.pdbx_seq_one_letter_code
_entity_poly.pdbx_strand_id
1 'polypeptide(L)'
;MKPLRRLVAGLALAATLASTAAAQTGLAMRDRLVVISSGSATAVTQMLASGFTERYEGVTAPLVRLLPSSAALELFCAGLGAQTPDIAIVVRRMARSMLDTCQANGVRDVVELQLGLGAVVLAVRRGEPTPNLTTRQVWEALAAERVAAEEFVPNRTANWSDLAPTLPQTPIRLLMPPAGNGTTGLFEDMVLEGGCRDVKAVRLLFEASYRRGKCITLRDDGRVRLMEGAEIPAALLASPPGTVGLISYDQLLASGGNLVALALDGVLPTQASIFAQDYVATRTVYLYAKRQHTRLREGIGVVRGIREFLNEAMAESSTGPGGALSVTGLVPLGPAERTAQRRIADNLTAMSR
;
A
#
# COMPACT_ATOMS: atom_id res chain seq x y z
N MET A 1 72.96 -54.99 46.65
CA MET A 1 72.99 -54.99 45.17
C MET A 1 71.68 -55.57 44.63
N LYS A 2 70.72 -54.69 44.20
CA LYS A 2 69.44 -55.09 43.66
C LYS A 2 69.24 -54.34 42.36
N PRO A 3 68.81 -54.93 41.27
CA PRO A 3 68.49 -54.21 40.02
C PRO A 3 67.06 -53.73 39.98
N LEU A 4 66.95 -52.53 39.50
CA LEU A 4 65.72 -51.77 39.25
C LEU A 4 64.95 -52.35 38.10
N ARG A 5 63.71 -52.80 38.32
CA ARG A 5 62.74 -53.17 37.23
C ARG A 5 62.03 -51.90 36.80
N ARG A 6 62.21 -51.53 35.52
CA ARG A 6 61.44 -50.49 34.86
C ARG A 6 60.11 -51.06 34.41
N LEU A 7 59.02 -50.53 34.94
CA LEU A 7 57.68 -50.73 34.42
C LEU A 7 57.44 -49.69 33.33
N VAL A 8 57.24 -50.17 32.11
CA VAL A 8 56.79 -49.36 31.00
C VAL A 8 55.27 -49.36 31.03
N ALA A 9 54.70 -48.28 31.45
CA ALA A 9 53.25 -48.04 31.37
C ALA A 9 52.94 -47.58 29.95
N GLY A 10 52.26 -48.41 29.17
CA GLY A 10 51.71 -48.04 27.87
C GLY A 10 50.53 -47.10 28.05
N LEU A 11 50.67 -45.85 27.63
CA LEU A 11 49.58 -44.92 27.50
C LEU A 11 48.86 -45.22 26.19
N ALA A 12 47.70 -45.88 26.24
CA ALA A 12 46.76 -45.97 25.15
C ALA A 12 46.09 -44.62 24.95
N LEU A 13 46.51 -43.85 23.94
CA LEU A 13 45.88 -42.60 23.51
C LEU A 13 44.60 -42.95 22.78
N ALA A 14 43.48 -43.02 23.47
CA ALA A 14 42.16 -43.08 22.85
C ALA A 14 41.88 -41.72 22.19
N ALA A 15 42.19 -41.60 20.94
CA ALA A 15 41.73 -40.46 20.10
C ALA A 15 40.21 -40.58 19.92
N THR A 16 39.46 -39.91 20.82
CA THR A 16 38.05 -39.64 20.61
C THR A 16 37.96 -38.67 19.44
N LEU A 17 37.67 -39.18 18.25
CA LEU A 17 37.15 -38.41 17.11
C LEU A 17 35.78 -37.82 17.56
N ALA A 18 35.83 -36.67 18.22
CA ALA A 18 34.67 -35.80 18.32
C ALA A 18 34.36 -35.37 16.91
N SER A 19 33.48 -36.11 16.23
CA SER A 19 32.79 -35.62 15.05
C SER A 19 32.02 -34.40 15.49
N THR A 20 32.62 -33.22 15.35
CA THR A 20 31.86 -31.98 15.30
C THR A 20 30.97 -32.12 14.08
N ALA A 21 29.74 -32.60 14.28
CA ALA A 21 28.65 -32.29 13.41
C ALA A 21 28.59 -30.79 13.37
N ALA A 22 29.34 -30.16 12.47
CA ALA A 22 29.08 -28.81 12.05
C ALA A 22 27.64 -28.87 11.53
N ALA A 23 26.71 -28.52 12.43
CA ALA A 23 25.39 -28.14 11.99
C ALA A 23 25.64 -27.11 10.89
N GLN A 24 25.45 -27.51 9.66
CA GLN A 24 25.28 -26.58 8.55
C GLN A 24 24.00 -25.83 8.88
N THR A 25 24.08 -24.91 9.82
CA THR A 25 23.15 -23.80 9.89
C THR A 25 23.32 -23.13 8.55
N GLY A 26 22.49 -23.57 7.61
CA GLY A 26 22.41 -22.90 6.33
C GLY A 26 22.37 -21.42 6.65
N LEU A 27 23.19 -20.62 6.00
CA LEU A 27 23.38 -19.19 6.25
C LEU A 27 22.04 -18.45 6.17
N ALA A 28 21.16 -18.74 7.16
CA ALA A 28 19.90 -18.05 7.30
C ALA A 28 20.23 -16.66 7.80
N MET A 29 19.95 -15.67 6.98
CA MET A 29 20.06 -14.26 7.36
C MET A 29 19.07 -13.94 8.47
N ARG A 30 17.86 -14.47 8.36
CA ARG A 30 16.75 -14.39 9.32
C ARG A 30 15.73 -15.50 9.08
N ASP A 31 15.04 -15.91 10.15
CA ASP A 31 13.87 -16.80 10.09
C ASP A 31 12.54 -16.02 10.12
N ARG A 32 12.60 -14.69 10.09
CA ARG A 32 11.44 -13.82 10.13
C ARG A 32 11.46 -12.84 8.96
N LEU A 33 10.38 -12.79 8.20
CA LEU A 33 10.19 -11.80 7.15
C LEU A 33 10.03 -10.39 7.74
N VAL A 34 10.60 -9.41 7.06
CA VAL A 34 10.32 -7.99 7.31
C VAL A 34 9.57 -7.43 6.10
N VAL A 35 8.32 -7.07 6.34
CA VAL A 35 7.40 -6.51 5.34
C VAL A 35 7.18 -5.04 5.66
N ILE A 36 7.39 -4.16 4.69
CA ILE A 36 6.99 -2.77 4.79
C ILE A 36 5.67 -2.59 4.07
N SER A 37 4.74 -1.89 4.70
CA SER A 37 3.45 -1.58 4.11
C SER A 37 3.22 -0.08 4.06
N SER A 38 2.62 0.39 2.98
CA SER A 38 1.99 1.73 3.01
C SER A 38 0.70 1.70 3.82
N GLY A 39 0.32 2.83 4.40
CA GLY A 39 -0.89 2.92 5.21
C GLY A 39 -2.15 2.41 4.51
N SER A 40 -2.30 2.71 3.21
CA SER A 40 -3.42 2.25 2.37
C SER A 40 -3.38 0.77 2.00
N ALA A 41 -2.25 0.08 2.18
CA ALA A 41 -2.12 -1.34 1.95
C ALA A 41 -2.09 -2.15 3.26
N THR A 42 -2.33 -1.51 4.41
CA THR A 42 -2.21 -2.13 5.74
C THR A 42 -3.14 -3.34 5.87
N ALA A 43 -4.43 -3.22 5.53
CA ALA A 43 -5.39 -4.31 5.64
C ALA A 43 -4.99 -5.51 4.75
N VAL A 44 -4.56 -5.25 3.51
CA VAL A 44 -4.05 -6.27 2.59
C VAL A 44 -2.81 -6.95 3.17
N THR A 45 -1.86 -6.16 3.70
CA THR A 45 -0.61 -6.69 4.28
C THR A 45 -0.86 -7.55 5.50
N GLN A 46 -1.75 -7.12 6.40
CA GLN A 46 -2.11 -7.88 7.60
C GLN A 46 -2.81 -9.19 7.23
N MET A 47 -3.74 -9.16 6.29
CA MET A 47 -4.43 -10.35 5.81
C MET A 47 -3.46 -11.36 5.21
N LEU A 48 -2.50 -10.92 4.37
CA LEU A 48 -1.46 -11.79 3.82
C LEU A 48 -0.52 -12.33 4.89
N ALA A 49 -0.15 -11.53 5.88
CA ALA A 49 0.70 -11.98 6.98
C ALA A 49 0.01 -13.04 7.85
N SER A 50 -1.29 -12.89 8.12
CA SER A 50 -2.10 -13.88 8.83
C SER A 50 -2.24 -15.17 8.02
N GLY A 51 -2.67 -15.09 6.77
CA GLY A 51 -2.84 -16.25 5.88
C GLY A 51 -1.53 -17.03 5.68
N PHE A 52 -0.40 -16.32 5.56
CA PHE A 52 0.92 -16.96 5.53
C PHE A 52 1.21 -17.74 6.81
N THR A 53 0.94 -17.16 7.98
CA THR A 53 1.21 -17.81 9.27
C THR A 53 0.28 -19.01 9.53
N GLU A 54 -0.97 -18.91 9.08
CA GLU A 54 -1.95 -19.99 9.21
C GLU A 54 -1.66 -21.17 8.26
N ARG A 55 -1.17 -20.88 7.05
CA ARG A 55 -0.91 -21.92 6.04
C ARG A 55 0.40 -22.68 6.25
N TYR A 56 1.44 -22.00 6.76
CA TYR A 56 2.78 -22.60 6.87
C TYR A 56 3.13 -22.81 8.35
N GLU A 57 3.02 -24.06 8.81
CA GLU A 57 3.35 -24.43 10.18
C GLU A 57 4.83 -24.15 10.52
N GLY A 58 5.09 -23.67 11.71
CA GLY A 58 6.44 -23.40 12.21
C GLY A 58 7.11 -22.15 11.64
N VAL A 59 6.40 -21.34 10.83
CA VAL A 59 6.93 -20.04 10.40
C VAL A 59 6.71 -18.98 11.47
N THR A 60 7.67 -18.07 11.60
CA THR A 60 7.52 -16.89 12.46
C THR A 60 6.69 -15.83 11.71
N ALA A 61 5.67 -15.28 12.39
CA ALA A 61 4.85 -14.22 11.82
C ALA A 61 5.70 -13.04 11.30
N PRO A 62 5.41 -12.51 10.10
CA PRO A 62 6.16 -11.40 9.53
C PRO A 62 6.18 -10.17 10.44
N LEU A 63 7.29 -9.44 10.47
CA LEU A 63 7.37 -8.12 11.08
C LEU A 63 6.85 -7.09 10.07
N VAL A 64 5.67 -6.55 10.31
CA VAL A 64 5.08 -5.51 9.46
C VAL A 64 5.44 -4.12 10.01
N ARG A 65 5.96 -3.23 9.15
CA ARG A 65 6.24 -1.83 9.46
C ARG A 65 5.45 -0.93 8.53
N LEU A 66 4.81 0.11 9.07
CA LEU A 66 4.00 1.05 8.29
C LEU A 66 4.83 2.31 7.97
N LEU A 67 4.85 2.69 6.71
CA LEU A 67 5.53 3.89 6.19
C LEU A 67 4.71 4.48 5.02
N PRO A 68 4.84 5.78 4.71
CA PRO A 68 4.36 6.32 3.43
C PRO A 68 4.96 5.55 2.25
N SER A 69 4.22 5.41 1.13
CA SER A 69 4.67 4.57 -0.01
C SER A 69 6.06 4.92 -0.55
N SER A 70 6.42 6.21 -0.61
CA SER A 70 7.76 6.65 -1.05
C SER A 70 8.84 6.19 -0.08
N ALA A 71 8.66 6.46 1.22
CA ALA A 71 9.61 6.05 2.26
C ALA A 71 9.73 4.51 2.37
N ALA A 72 8.62 3.77 2.13
CA ALA A 72 8.64 2.32 2.07
C ALA A 72 9.54 1.82 0.93
N LEU A 73 9.41 2.39 -0.27
CA LEU A 73 10.23 2.02 -1.42
C LEU A 73 11.70 2.46 -1.25
N GLU A 74 11.96 3.64 -0.68
CA GLU A 74 13.31 4.11 -0.34
C GLU A 74 14.01 3.14 0.62
N LEU A 75 13.33 2.76 1.72
CA LEU A 75 13.88 1.81 2.69
C LEU A 75 14.03 0.40 2.08
N PHE A 76 13.11 -0.02 1.22
CA PHE A 76 13.26 -1.27 0.48
C PHE A 76 14.51 -1.23 -0.41
N CYS A 77 14.78 -0.12 -1.10
CA CYS A 77 15.92 0.06 -1.99
C CYS A 77 17.23 0.45 -1.26
N ALA A 78 17.24 0.57 0.06
CA ALA A 78 18.44 1.02 0.81
C ALA A 78 19.61 0.02 0.80
N GLY A 79 19.38 -1.24 0.39
CA GLY A 79 20.42 -2.26 0.27
C GLY A 79 19.91 -3.67 0.53
N LEU A 80 20.87 -4.58 0.67
CA LEU A 80 20.65 -5.98 1.02
C LEU A 80 21.12 -6.25 2.46
N GLY A 81 20.69 -7.36 3.04
CA GLY A 81 21.15 -7.82 4.34
C GLY A 81 20.10 -7.79 5.44
N ALA A 82 20.48 -8.26 6.63
CA ALA A 82 19.56 -8.53 7.74
C ALA A 82 18.80 -7.30 8.27
N GLN A 83 19.33 -6.11 8.06
CA GLN A 83 18.72 -4.86 8.54
C GLN A 83 17.76 -4.24 7.53
N THR A 84 17.66 -4.80 6.32
CA THR A 84 16.80 -4.27 5.26
C THR A 84 15.53 -5.10 5.11
N PRO A 85 14.42 -4.51 4.66
CA PRO A 85 13.18 -5.25 4.44
C PRO A 85 13.29 -6.23 3.25
N ASP A 86 12.48 -7.29 3.31
CA ASP A 86 12.41 -8.32 2.27
C ASP A 86 11.36 -7.99 1.24
N ILE A 87 10.23 -7.46 1.72
CA ILE A 87 9.01 -7.23 0.96
C ILE A 87 8.51 -5.81 1.23
N ALA A 88 8.00 -5.16 0.20
CA ALA A 88 7.27 -3.90 0.31
C ALA A 88 5.89 -4.05 -0.35
N ILE A 89 4.81 -3.70 0.36
CA ILE A 89 3.44 -3.69 -0.18
C ILE A 89 2.94 -2.25 -0.17
N VAL A 90 2.73 -1.70 -1.35
CA VAL A 90 2.46 -0.28 -1.55
C VAL A 90 1.40 -0.05 -2.64
N VAL A 91 0.79 1.13 -2.65
CA VAL A 91 -0.22 1.51 -3.65
C VAL A 91 0.36 2.40 -4.77
N ARG A 92 1.66 2.56 -4.82
CA ARG A 92 2.35 3.30 -5.88
C ARG A 92 3.33 2.38 -6.58
N ARG A 93 3.26 2.35 -7.92
CA ARG A 93 4.25 1.60 -8.69
C ARG A 93 5.63 2.21 -8.51
N MET A 94 6.64 1.35 -8.36
CA MET A 94 8.04 1.77 -8.29
C MET A 94 8.43 2.52 -9.57
N ALA A 95 8.79 3.80 -9.43
CA ALA A 95 9.27 4.59 -10.55
C ALA A 95 10.63 4.05 -11.04
N ARG A 96 10.93 4.30 -12.32
CA ARG A 96 12.21 3.87 -12.91
C ARG A 96 13.42 4.43 -12.14
N SER A 97 13.38 5.69 -11.74
CA SER A 97 14.43 6.31 -10.92
C SER A 97 14.62 5.62 -9.56
N MET A 98 13.55 5.12 -8.96
CA MET A 98 13.63 4.35 -7.71
C MET A 98 14.25 2.96 -7.96
N LEU A 99 13.90 2.30 -9.08
CA LEU A 99 14.54 1.04 -9.46
C LEU A 99 16.04 1.24 -9.73
N ASP A 100 16.43 2.34 -10.36
CA ASP A 100 17.84 2.70 -10.57
C ASP A 100 18.56 2.91 -9.22
N THR A 101 17.91 3.55 -8.25
CA THR A 101 18.42 3.66 -6.86
C THR A 101 18.56 2.30 -6.19
N CYS A 102 17.57 1.41 -6.32
CA CYS A 102 17.65 0.04 -5.85
C CYS A 102 18.91 -0.65 -6.40
N GLN A 103 19.14 -0.56 -7.70
CA GLN A 103 20.27 -1.21 -8.38
C GLN A 103 21.63 -0.62 -7.96
N ALA A 104 21.71 0.69 -7.79
CA ALA A 104 22.90 1.38 -7.29
C ALA A 104 23.26 0.89 -5.88
N ASN A 105 22.27 0.60 -5.05
CA ASN A 105 22.42 0.06 -3.70
C ASN A 105 22.55 -1.47 -3.66
N GLY A 106 22.73 -2.13 -4.81
CA GLY A 106 22.92 -3.57 -4.92
C GLY A 106 21.62 -4.40 -4.98
N VAL A 107 20.44 -3.81 -4.83
CA VAL A 107 19.14 -4.49 -4.95
C VAL A 107 18.77 -4.59 -6.44
N ARG A 108 19.21 -5.65 -7.10
CA ARG A 108 19.14 -5.80 -8.56
C ARG A 108 17.99 -6.69 -9.04
N ASP A 109 17.63 -7.69 -8.25
CA ASP A 109 16.63 -8.69 -8.60
C ASP A 109 15.32 -8.42 -7.83
N VAL A 110 14.59 -7.37 -8.21
CA VAL A 110 13.30 -7.01 -7.62
C VAL A 110 12.19 -7.76 -8.33
N VAL A 111 11.39 -8.52 -7.60
CA VAL A 111 10.14 -9.11 -8.10
C VAL A 111 9.02 -8.10 -7.89
N GLU A 112 8.24 -7.78 -8.93
CA GLU A 112 7.04 -6.94 -8.85
C GLU A 112 5.80 -7.83 -9.08
N LEU A 113 4.84 -7.77 -8.14
CA LEU A 113 3.53 -8.41 -8.25
C LEU A 113 2.43 -7.38 -8.08
N GLN A 114 1.33 -7.57 -8.81
CA GLN A 114 0.10 -6.81 -8.66
C GLN A 114 -0.91 -7.67 -7.91
N LEU A 115 -1.32 -7.23 -6.72
CA LEU A 115 -2.24 -7.99 -5.87
C LEU A 115 -3.70 -7.80 -6.28
N GLY A 116 -4.04 -6.62 -6.78
CA GLY A 116 -5.40 -6.21 -7.14
C GLY A 116 -5.53 -4.70 -7.16
N LEU A 117 -6.76 -4.22 -7.24
CA LEU A 117 -7.09 -2.81 -7.34
C LEU A 117 -7.80 -2.33 -6.06
N GLY A 118 -7.35 -1.22 -5.49
CA GLY A 118 -8.03 -0.51 -4.41
C GLY A 118 -8.67 0.78 -4.93
N ALA A 119 -9.69 1.28 -4.23
CA ALA A 119 -10.30 2.56 -4.54
C ALA A 119 -10.66 3.32 -3.27
N VAL A 120 -10.73 4.65 -3.38
CA VAL A 120 -11.32 5.52 -2.37
C VAL A 120 -12.54 6.21 -2.92
N VAL A 121 -13.53 6.46 -2.08
CA VAL A 121 -14.82 6.96 -2.50
C VAL A 121 -15.25 8.13 -1.63
N LEU A 122 -15.94 9.11 -2.22
CA LEU A 122 -16.75 10.08 -1.51
C LEU A 122 -18.13 9.46 -1.30
N ALA A 123 -18.58 9.40 -0.06
CA ALA A 123 -19.85 8.77 0.30
C ALA A 123 -20.74 9.68 1.13
N VAL A 124 -22.04 9.49 1.01
CA VAL A 124 -23.09 10.12 1.82
C VAL A 124 -23.98 9.06 2.43
N ARG A 125 -24.83 9.41 3.38
CA ARG A 125 -25.85 8.50 3.90
C ARG A 125 -26.86 8.13 2.81
N ARG A 126 -27.38 6.93 2.89
CA ARG A 126 -28.52 6.52 2.04
C ARG A 126 -29.70 7.50 2.22
N GLY A 127 -30.31 7.86 1.10
CA GLY A 127 -31.43 8.78 1.03
C GLY A 127 -31.07 10.27 0.94
N GLU A 128 -29.76 10.58 0.98
CA GLU A 128 -29.29 11.94 0.70
C GLU A 128 -29.02 12.15 -0.81
N PRO A 129 -29.00 13.41 -1.29
CA PRO A 129 -28.62 13.70 -2.67
C PRO A 129 -27.25 13.14 -3.01
N THR A 130 -27.14 12.52 -4.17
CA THR A 130 -25.90 11.93 -4.71
C THR A 130 -25.47 12.69 -5.97
N PRO A 131 -24.96 13.95 -5.85
CA PRO A 131 -24.52 14.70 -7.00
C PRO A 131 -23.34 14.00 -7.70
N ASN A 132 -23.28 14.14 -9.02
CA ASN A 132 -22.06 13.85 -9.75
C ASN A 132 -21.11 15.03 -9.59
N LEU A 133 -19.96 14.79 -8.95
CA LEU A 133 -18.92 15.79 -8.75
C LEU A 133 -17.78 15.57 -9.75
N THR A 134 -17.25 16.66 -10.31
CA THR A 134 -15.98 16.56 -11.02
C THR A 134 -14.81 16.63 -10.02
N THR A 135 -13.69 16.03 -10.36
CA THR A 135 -12.45 16.14 -9.57
C THR A 135 -12.07 17.60 -9.35
N ARG A 136 -12.28 18.45 -10.35
CA ARG A 136 -12.10 19.90 -10.24
C ARG A 136 -13.02 20.53 -9.18
N GLN A 137 -14.31 20.21 -9.18
CA GLN A 137 -15.26 20.72 -8.18
C GLN A 137 -14.88 20.27 -6.77
N VAL A 138 -14.43 19.01 -6.62
CA VAL A 138 -13.95 18.51 -5.33
C VAL A 138 -12.73 19.29 -4.87
N TRP A 139 -11.76 19.55 -5.73
CA TRP A 139 -10.62 20.41 -5.40
C TRP A 139 -11.07 21.83 -5.03
N GLU A 140 -11.90 22.48 -5.85
CA GLU A 140 -12.42 23.82 -5.60
C GLU A 140 -13.24 23.91 -4.29
N ALA A 141 -13.88 22.81 -3.86
CA ALA A 141 -14.58 22.76 -2.57
C ALA A 141 -13.63 22.70 -1.38
N LEU A 142 -12.52 21.98 -1.48
CA LEU A 142 -11.74 21.52 -0.34
C LEU A 142 -10.37 22.19 -0.20
N ALA A 143 -9.81 22.75 -1.28
CA ALA A 143 -8.52 23.42 -1.24
C ALA A 143 -8.54 24.68 -0.37
N ALA A 144 -7.43 25.00 0.29
CA ALA A 144 -7.25 26.24 1.05
C ALA A 144 -7.38 27.48 0.16
N GLU A 145 -6.89 27.37 -1.07
CA GLU A 145 -6.95 28.42 -2.07
C GLU A 145 -7.57 27.89 -3.37
N ARG A 146 -8.23 28.75 -4.10
CA ARG A 146 -8.73 28.49 -5.45
C ARG A 146 -8.18 29.53 -6.42
N VAL A 147 -8.27 29.28 -7.71
CA VAL A 147 -7.83 30.22 -8.72
C VAL A 147 -9.02 31.11 -9.15
N ALA A 148 -8.83 32.43 -9.04
CA ALA A 148 -9.74 33.44 -9.56
C ALA A 148 -8.91 34.49 -10.29
N ALA A 149 -9.32 34.86 -11.50
CA ALA A 149 -8.60 35.80 -12.36
C ALA A 149 -7.08 35.48 -12.49
N GLU A 150 -6.76 34.18 -12.64
CA GLU A 150 -5.38 33.63 -12.75
C GLU A 150 -4.52 33.71 -11.48
N GLU A 151 -5.06 34.21 -10.35
CA GLU A 151 -4.37 34.28 -9.07
C GLU A 151 -4.94 33.29 -8.05
N PHE A 152 -4.09 32.83 -7.12
CA PHE A 152 -4.54 32.06 -5.97
C PHE A 152 -5.16 32.97 -4.92
N VAL A 153 -6.41 32.72 -4.59
CA VAL A 153 -7.16 33.46 -3.58
C VAL A 153 -7.68 32.52 -2.50
N PRO A 154 -7.84 32.98 -1.24
CA PRO A 154 -8.44 32.18 -0.19
C PRO A 154 -9.79 31.61 -0.60
N ASN A 155 -10.01 30.33 -0.34
CA ASN A 155 -11.26 29.65 -0.67
C ASN A 155 -12.40 30.07 0.26
N ARG A 156 -13.42 30.76 -0.28
CA ARG A 156 -14.61 31.21 0.45
C ARG A 156 -15.88 30.45 0.08
N THR A 157 -15.78 29.41 -0.77
CA THR A 157 -16.91 28.58 -1.19
C THR A 157 -17.58 27.96 0.04
N ALA A 158 -18.87 28.18 0.23
CA ALA A 158 -19.59 27.74 1.41
C ALA A 158 -20.47 26.52 1.16
N ASN A 159 -21.13 26.50 0.00
CA ASN A 159 -22.08 25.46 -0.38
C ASN A 159 -21.64 24.78 -1.68
N TRP A 160 -22.11 23.58 -1.91
CA TRP A 160 -21.86 22.89 -3.19
C TRP A 160 -22.43 23.64 -4.38
N SER A 161 -23.61 24.30 -4.21
CA SER A 161 -24.22 25.15 -5.25
C SER A 161 -23.37 26.34 -5.67
N ASP A 162 -22.41 26.79 -4.84
CA ASP A 162 -21.49 27.88 -5.19
C ASP A 162 -20.49 27.46 -6.31
N LEU A 163 -20.32 26.16 -6.52
CA LEU A 163 -19.47 25.60 -7.56
C LEU A 163 -20.21 25.39 -8.89
N ALA A 164 -21.47 25.01 -8.82
CA ALA A 164 -22.34 24.88 -9.98
C ALA A 164 -23.82 24.91 -9.55
N PRO A 165 -24.70 25.59 -10.30
CA PRO A 165 -26.13 25.66 -9.97
C PRO A 165 -26.87 24.34 -9.92
N THR A 166 -26.30 23.29 -10.55
CA THR A 166 -26.85 21.94 -10.56
C THR A 166 -26.52 21.13 -9.30
N LEU A 167 -25.61 21.63 -8.46
CA LEU A 167 -25.24 20.97 -7.21
C LEU A 167 -26.18 21.41 -6.07
N PRO A 168 -26.33 20.58 -5.02
CA PRO A 168 -27.24 20.86 -3.92
C PRO A 168 -26.84 22.13 -3.14
N GLN A 169 -27.85 22.86 -2.67
CA GLN A 169 -27.65 24.05 -1.82
C GLN A 169 -27.38 23.61 -0.37
N THR A 170 -26.42 22.72 -0.17
CA THR A 170 -26.01 22.25 1.13
C THR A 170 -24.60 22.72 1.45
N PRO A 171 -24.27 22.98 2.74
CA PRO A 171 -22.91 23.34 3.12
C PRO A 171 -21.89 22.27 2.77
N ILE A 172 -20.73 22.69 2.29
CA ILE A 172 -19.59 21.80 2.11
C ILE A 172 -19.13 21.32 3.48
N ARG A 173 -19.20 20.01 3.73
CA ARG A 173 -18.70 19.34 4.92
C ARG A 173 -18.07 18.02 4.51
N LEU A 174 -16.81 17.81 4.87
CA LEU A 174 -16.09 16.57 4.59
C LEU A 174 -15.51 15.99 5.88
N LEU A 175 -15.72 14.68 6.09
CA LEU A 175 -14.99 13.86 7.05
C LEU A 175 -13.93 13.08 6.29
N MET A 176 -12.67 13.15 6.70
CA MET A 176 -11.60 12.42 6.04
C MET A 176 -10.48 12.03 7.00
N PRO A 177 -9.67 11.02 6.67
CA PRO A 177 -8.49 10.68 7.45
C PRO A 177 -7.42 11.78 7.38
N PRO A 178 -6.52 11.86 8.38
CA PRO A 178 -5.41 12.81 8.36
C PRO A 178 -4.38 12.50 7.27
N ALA A 179 -3.52 13.46 7.01
CA ALA A 179 -2.36 13.28 6.12
C ALA A 179 -1.50 12.09 6.56
N GLY A 180 -0.94 11.35 5.59
CA GLY A 180 -0.19 10.11 5.83
C GLY A 180 -1.07 8.85 5.86
N ASN A 181 -2.39 8.97 6.00
CA ASN A 181 -3.31 7.87 5.75
C ASN A 181 -3.35 7.56 4.24
N GLY A 182 -3.44 6.29 3.90
CA GLY A 182 -3.39 5.92 2.50
C GLY A 182 -4.63 6.28 1.69
N THR A 183 -5.81 6.32 2.31
CA THR A 183 -7.04 6.84 1.69
C THR A 183 -6.85 8.31 1.33
N THR A 184 -6.31 9.09 2.26
CA THR A 184 -5.98 10.51 2.02
C THR A 184 -4.94 10.66 0.90
N GLY A 185 -3.86 9.90 0.93
CA GLY A 185 -2.82 9.99 -0.09
C GLY A 185 -3.31 9.65 -1.50
N LEU A 186 -4.20 8.65 -1.63
CA LEU A 186 -4.82 8.33 -2.92
C LEU A 186 -5.76 9.46 -3.38
N PHE A 187 -6.55 10.01 -2.48
CA PHE A 187 -7.45 11.12 -2.75
C PHE A 187 -6.67 12.38 -3.17
N GLU A 188 -5.61 12.72 -2.46
CA GLU A 188 -4.72 13.83 -2.80
C GLU A 188 -4.15 13.70 -4.22
N ASP A 189 -3.61 12.53 -4.55
CA ASP A 189 -2.93 12.31 -5.84
C ASP A 189 -3.91 12.26 -7.02
N MET A 190 -5.05 11.57 -6.86
CA MET A 190 -5.93 11.27 -7.99
C MET A 190 -7.06 12.30 -8.12
N VAL A 191 -7.57 12.80 -7.01
CA VAL A 191 -8.74 13.69 -7.02
C VAL A 191 -8.31 15.15 -6.84
N LEU A 192 -7.57 15.49 -5.78
CA LEU A 192 -7.21 16.88 -5.53
C LEU A 192 -6.17 17.40 -6.53
N GLU A 193 -5.05 16.68 -6.72
CA GLU A 193 -4.03 17.10 -7.68
C GLU A 193 -4.54 16.97 -9.14
N GLY A 194 -5.33 15.92 -9.43
CA GLY A 194 -5.99 15.75 -10.73
C GLY A 194 -6.86 16.96 -11.07
N GLY A 195 -7.85 17.26 -10.24
CA GLY A 195 -8.79 18.37 -10.46
C GLY A 195 -8.13 19.76 -10.42
N CYS A 196 -7.15 19.94 -9.57
CA CYS A 196 -6.32 21.15 -9.51
C CYS A 196 -5.62 21.44 -10.84
N ARG A 197 -5.01 20.40 -11.45
CA ARG A 197 -4.27 20.52 -12.72
C ARG A 197 -5.17 20.79 -13.94
N ASP A 198 -6.47 20.63 -13.82
CA ASP A 198 -7.41 21.05 -14.86
C ASP A 198 -7.49 22.57 -14.98
N VAL A 199 -7.02 23.30 -13.96
CA VAL A 199 -6.96 24.76 -14.00
C VAL A 199 -5.69 25.21 -14.74
N LYS A 200 -5.84 26.02 -15.80
CA LYS A 200 -4.74 26.46 -16.66
C LYS A 200 -3.61 27.13 -15.88
N ALA A 201 -3.94 28.05 -14.94
CA ALA A 201 -2.95 28.75 -14.13
C ALA A 201 -2.08 27.79 -13.29
N VAL A 202 -2.67 26.69 -12.80
CA VAL A 202 -1.95 25.66 -12.05
C VAL A 202 -1.01 24.85 -12.94
N ARG A 203 -1.44 24.50 -14.16
CA ARG A 203 -0.58 23.76 -15.11
C ARG A 203 0.68 24.54 -15.49
N LEU A 204 0.65 25.85 -15.45
CA LEU A 204 1.79 26.73 -15.76
C LEU A 204 2.80 26.85 -14.62
N LEU A 205 2.53 26.32 -13.43
CA LEU A 205 3.49 26.30 -12.33
C LEU A 205 4.59 25.25 -12.62
N PHE A 206 5.80 25.71 -12.86
CA PHE A 206 6.93 24.85 -13.24
C PHE A 206 7.44 23.98 -12.10
N GLU A 207 7.50 24.54 -10.88
CA GLU A 207 8.02 23.84 -9.72
C GLU A 207 6.97 22.83 -9.20
N ALA A 208 7.31 21.54 -9.29
CA ALA A 208 6.37 20.45 -9.06
C ALA A 208 5.92 20.35 -7.60
N SER A 209 6.81 20.57 -6.63
CA SER A 209 6.48 20.49 -5.20
C SER A 209 5.60 21.67 -4.77
N TYR A 210 5.89 22.86 -5.27
CA TYR A 210 5.06 24.04 -5.04
C TYR A 210 3.65 23.86 -5.62
N ARG A 211 3.55 23.40 -6.87
CA ARG A 211 2.27 23.09 -7.51
C ARG A 211 1.49 22.06 -6.70
N ARG A 212 2.16 20.94 -6.31
CA ARG A 212 1.52 19.93 -5.48
C ARG A 212 1.02 20.52 -4.16
N GLY A 213 1.82 21.32 -3.48
CA GLY A 213 1.42 21.99 -2.25
C GLY A 213 0.12 22.80 -2.43
N LYS A 214 0.04 23.60 -3.50
CA LYS A 214 -1.19 24.35 -3.82
C LYS A 214 -2.40 23.48 -4.09
N CYS A 215 -2.19 22.28 -4.66
CA CYS A 215 -3.29 21.36 -4.99
C CYS A 215 -3.82 20.58 -3.79
N ILE A 216 -2.97 20.18 -2.85
CA ILE A 216 -3.36 19.27 -1.76
C ILE A 216 -3.55 19.96 -0.39
N THR A 217 -3.16 21.23 -0.26
CA THR A 217 -3.40 21.97 0.99
C THR A 217 -4.90 22.21 1.17
N LEU A 218 -5.46 21.62 2.21
CA LEU A 218 -6.88 21.72 2.53
C LEU A 218 -7.19 23.02 3.28
N ARG A 219 -8.43 23.46 3.16
CA ARG A 219 -8.98 24.57 3.96
C ARG A 219 -9.07 24.18 5.45
N ASP A 220 -8.93 25.18 6.33
CA ASP A 220 -8.91 25.03 7.78
C ASP A 220 -10.08 25.74 8.50
N ASP A 221 -11.10 26.14 7.74
CA ASP A 221 -12.27 26.87 8.22
C ASP A 221 -13.37 25.98 8.85
N GLY A 222 -13.01 24.74 9.20
CA GLY A 222 -13.91 23.78 9.86
C GLY A 222 -14.82 22.99 8.91
N ARG A 223 -14.76 23.21 7.59
CA ARG A 223 -15.52 22.42 6.60
C ARG A 223 -14.92 21.04 6.34
N VAL A 224 -13.62 20.91 6.50
CA VAL A 224 -12.90 19.62 6.47
C VAL A 224 -12.56 19.23 7.90
N ARG A 225 -13.11 18.11 8.34
CA ARG A 225 -12.81 17.54 9.66
C ARG A 225 -11.98 16.29 9.51
N LEU A 226 -10.78 16.30 10.10
CA LEU A 226 -9.89 15.16 10.13
C LEU A 226 -10.24 14.26 11.32
N MET A 227 -10.27 12.95 11.08
CA MET A 227 -10.53 11.93 12.09
C MET A 227 -9.99 10.57 11.66
N GLU A 228 -9.91 9.61 12.58
CA GLU A 228 -9.45 8.26 12.26
C GLU A 228 -10.34 7.61 11.18
N GLY A 229 -9.69 7.06 10.14
CA GLY A 229 -10.38 6.51 8.97
C GLY A 229 -11.41 5.43 9.30
N ALA A 230 -11.14 4.59 10.32
CA ALA A 230 -12.06 3.55 10.75
C ALA A 230 -13.37 4.11 11.38
N GLU A 231 -13.34 5.32 11.92
CA GLU A 231 -14.48 5.95 12.58
C GLU A 231 -15.41 6.70 11.60
N ILE A 232 -14.91 7.02 10.39
CA ILE A 232 -15.64 7.86 9.42
C ILE A 232 -17.00 7.29 9.04
N PRO A 233 -17.17 5.97 8.74
CA PRO A 233 -18.48 5.44 8.40
C PRO A 233 -19.53 5.68 9.49
N ALA A 234 -19.19 5.42 10.75
CA ALA A 234 -20.09 5.64 11.88
C ALA A 234 -20.37 7.13 12.12
N ALA A 235 -19.32 7.97 12.06
CA ALA A 235 -19.45 9.43 12.21
C ALA A 235 -20.30 10.04 11.09
N LEU A 236 -20.18 9.55 9.86
CA LEU A 236 -20.96 10.00 8.73
C LEU A 236 -22.45 9.73 8.92
N LEU A 237 -22.81 8.53 9.45
CA LEU A 237 -24.19 8.19 9.77
C LEU A 237 -24.81 9.11 10.86
N ALA A 238 -23.99 9.61 11.78
CA ALA A 238 -24.40 10.52 12.86
C ALA A 238 -24.31 12.00 12.47
N SER A 239 -23.76 12.34 11.31
CA SER A 239 -23.49 13.73 10.91
C SER A 239 -24.76 14.45 10.39
N PRO A 240 -24.77 15.79 10.35
CA PRO A 240 -25.84 16.53 9.69
C PRO A 240 -26.01 16.14 8.22
N PRO A 241 -27.22 16.24 7.65
CA PRO A 241 -27.47 15.97 6.24
C PRO A 241 -26.54 16.77 5.31
N GLY A 242 -26.15 16.16 4.19
CA GLY A 242 -25.22 16.75 3.21
C GLY A 242 -23.75 16.67 3.62
N THR A 243 -23.41 15.97 4.71
CA THR A 243 -22.02 15.66 5.05
C THR A 243 -21.49 14.54 4.15
N VAL A 244 -20.32 14.74 3.58
CA VAL A 244 -19.62 13.77 2.75
C VAL A 244 -18.51 13.11 3.57
N GLY A 245 -18.30 11.81 3.40
CA GLY A 245 -17.17 11.08 3.99
C GLY A 245 -16.20 10.59 2.91
N LEU A 246 -14.90 10.77 3.14
CA LEU A 246 -13.87 10.12 2.35
C LEU A 246 -13.53 8.78 2.99
N ILE A 247 -13.90 7.70 2.36
CA ILE A 247 -13.73 6.33 2.85
C ILE A 247 -13.09 5.43 1.77
N SER A 248 -12.59 4.28 2.18
CA SER A 248 -12.16 3.26 1.23
C SER A 248 -13.36 2.48 0.66
N TYR A 249 -13.17 1.83 -0.47
CA TYR A 249 -14.23 1.06 -1.14
C TYR A 249 -14.72 -0.13 -0.29
N ASP A 250 -13.84 -0.75 0.48
CA ASP A 250 -14.22 -1.80 1.44
C ASP A 250 -15.13 -1.28 2.56
N GLN A 251 -14.85 -0.08 3.09
CA GLN A 251 -15.73 0.56 4.08
C GLN A 251 -17.12 0.87 3.50
N LEU A 252 -17.18 1.27 2.23
CA LEU A 252 -18.46 1.44 1.53
C LEU A 252 -19.22 0.10 1.48
N LEU A 253 -18.57 -0.99 1.06
CA LEU A 253 -19.17 -2.33 1.00
C LEU A 253 -19.60 -2.81 2.39
N ALA A 254 -18.75 -2.63 3.40
CA ALA A 254 -19.03 -3.03 4.79
C ALA A 254 -20.18 -2.24 5.42
N SER A 255 -20.55 -1.08 4.86
CA SER A 255 -21.70 -0.30 5.34
C SER A 255 -23.05 -1.00 5.11
N GLY A 256 -23.09 -2.12 4.37
CA GLY A 256 -24.32 -2.85 4.05
C GLY A 256 -25.34 -2.00 3.30
N GLY A 257 -24.87 -0.96 2.58
CA GLY A 257 -25.71 -0.04 1.83
C GLY A 257 -26.31 1.11 2.66
N ASN A 258 -25.87 1.31 3.90
CA ASN A 258 -26.22 2.52 4.68
C ASN A 258 -25.51 3.77 4.14
N LEU A 259 -24.40 3.58 3.47
CA LEU A 259 -23.68 4.65 2.75
C LEU A 259 -23.81 4.40 1.25
N VAL A 260 -23.81 5.50 0.49
CA VAL A 260 -23.90 5.51 -0.97
C VAL A 260 -22.76 6.38 -1.52
N ALA A 261 -22.04 5.86 -2.50
CA ALA A 261 -20.96 6.62 -3.13
C ALA A 261 -21.47 7.69 -4.09
N LEU A 262 -20.73 8.78 -4.18
CA LEU A 262 -20.90 9.80 -5.20
C LEU A 262 -20.15 9.40 -6.49
N ALA A 263 -20.69 9.79 -7.63
CA ALA A 263 -19.95 9.69 -8.87
C ALA A 263 -18.86 10.78 -8.93
N LEU A 264 -17.70 10.42 -9.46
CA LEU A 264 -16.61 11.35 -9.81
C LEU A 264 -16.44 11.34 -11.34
N ASP A 265 -16.44 12.53 -11.94
CA ASP A 265 -16.34 12.72 -13.40
C ASP A 265 -17.30 11.82 -14.21
N GLY A 266 -18.52 11.62 -13.66
CA GLY A 266 -19.56 10.80 -14.27
C GLY A 266 -19.48 9.30 -13.99
N VAL A 267 -18.46 8.83 -13.28
CA VAL A 267 -18.24 7.40 -13.01
C VAL A 267 -18.53 7.08 -11.55
N LEU A 268 -19.41 6.09 -11.31
CA LEU A 268 -19.63 5.52 -9.96
C LEU A 268 -18.54 4.48 -9.64
N PRO A 269 -18.08 4.42 -8.38
CA PRO A 269 -17.16 3.39 -7.91
C PRO A 269 -17.91 2.06 -7.78
N THR A 270 -17.87 1.27 -8.81
CA THR A 270 -18.38 -0.11 -8.84
C THR A 270 -17.20 -1.07 -9.03
N GLN A 271 -17.40 -2.35 -8.70
CA GLN A 271 -16.37 -3.35 -8.99
C GLN A 271 -15.95 -3.31 -10.46
N ALA A 272 -16.89 -3.13 -11.39
CA ALA A 272 -16.61 -3.06 -12.82
C ALA A 272 -15.78 -1.81 -13.19
N SER A 273 -16.19 -0.61 -12.73
CA SER A 273 -15.47 0.63 -13.07
C SER A 273 -14.08 0.71 -12.40
N ILE A 274 -13.92 0.11 -11.21
CA ILE A 274 -12.63 -0.02 -10.54
C ILE A 274 -11.75 -1.02 -11.31
N PHE A 275 -12.30 -2.18 -11.69
CA PHE A 275 -11.58 -3.17 -12.49
C PHE A 275 -11.12 -2.62 -13.83
N ALA A 276 -11.99 -1.90 -14.54
CA ALA A 276 -11.66 -1.24 -15.81
C ALA A 276 -10.73 -0.02 -15.64
N GLN A 277 -10.51 0.43 -14.39
CA GLN A 277 -9.79 1.67 -14.04
C GLN A 277 -10.44 2.94 -14.62
N ASP A 278 -11.74 2.88 -14.90
CA ASP A 278 -12.53 4.03 -15.35
C ASP A 278 -12.82 5.00 -14.18
N TYR A 279 -12.93 4.47 -12.93
CA TYR A 279 -13.10 5.29 -11.77
C TYR A 279 -11.76 5.95 -11.37
N VAL A 280 -11.71 7.27 -11.40
CA VAL A 280 -10.47 8.06 -11.28
C VAL A 280 -9.68 7.78 -10.00
N ALA A 281 -10.35 7.56 -8.86
CA ALA A 281 -9.69 7.32 -7.57
C ALA A 281 -9.39 5.82 -7.34
N THR A 282 -8.84 5.16 -8.36
CA THR A 282 -8.45 3.73 -8.34
C THR A 282 -6.94 3.58 -8.41
N ARG A 283 -6.39 2.61 -7.68
CA ARG A 283 -4.96 2.24 -7.73
C ARG A 283 -4.72 0.75 -7.63
N THR A 284 -3.68 0.30 -8.29
CA THR A 284 -3.13 -1.04 -8.10
C THR A 284 -2.36 -1.12 -6.79
N VAL A 285 -2.55 -2.21 -6.05
CA VAL A 285 -1.73 -2.58 -4.91
C VAL A 285 -0.59 -3.46 -5.41
N TYR A 286 0.65 -3.02 -5.17
CA TYR A 286 1.86 -3.70 -5.59
C TYR A 286 2.55 -4.38 -4.41
N LEU A 287 3.13 -5.53 -4.68
CA LEU A 287 4.06 -6.22 -3.81
C LEU A 287 5.42 -6.30 -4.50
N TYR A 288 6.45 -5.80 -3.84
CA TYR A 288 7.85 -5.91 -4.26
C TYR A 288 8.59 -6.85 -3.33
N ALA A 289 9.39 -7.77 -3.87
CA ALA A 289 10.23 -8.68 -3.09
C ALA A 289 11.66 -8.71 -3.59
N LYS A 290 12.62 -8.82 -2.67
CA LYS A 290 14.04 -9.00 -2.99
C LYS A 290 14.32 -10.47 -3.28
N ARG A 291 14.41 -10.85 -4.55
CA ARG A 291 14.79 -12.22 -4.95
C ARG A 291 16.16 -12.61 -4.39
N GLN A 292 17.09 -11.66 -4.25
CA GLN A 292 18.43 -11.91 -3.73
C GLN A 292 18.41 -12.43 -2.30
N HIS A 293 17.41 -12.07 -1.48
CA HIS A 293 17.22 -12.60 -0.13
C HIS A 293 16.74 -14.07 -0.09
N THR A 294 16.37 -14.66 -1.23
CA THR A 294 16.03 -16.09 -1.34
C THR A 294 17.24 -16.97 -1.68
N ARG A 295 18.42 -16.37 -1.90
CA ARG A 295 19.62 -17.07 -2.41
C ARG A 295 20.84 -16.79 -1.56
N LEU A 296 21.67 -17.82 -1.42
CA LEU A 296 23.02 -17.65 -0.92
C LEU A 296 23.89 -17.10 -2.05
N ARG A 297 24.33 -15.86 -1.95
CA ARG A 297 25.21 -15.22 -2.92
C ARG A 297 26.03 -14.12 -2.24
N GLU A 298 27.34 -14.10 -2.50
CA GLU A 298 28.26 -13.04 -2.07
C GLU A 298 28.20 -12.72 -0.55
N GLY A 299 28.03 -13.77 0.28
CA GLY A 299 27.92 -13.61 1.75
C GLY A 299 26.57 -13.14 2.23
N ILE A 300 25.58 -12.93 1.36
CA ILE A 300 24.18 -12.66 1.74
C ILE A 300 23.52 -13.98 2.06
N GLY A 301 22.96 -14.12 3.25
CA GLY A 301 22.22 -15.29 3.67
C GLY A 301 20.82 -15.36 3.07
N VAL A 302 20.11 -16.42 3.41
CA VAL A 302 18.72 -16.67 2.99
C VAL A 302 17.75 -16.19 4.06
N VAL A 303 16.73 -15.43 3.65
CA VAL A 303 15.54 -15.16 4.46
C VAL A 303 14.49 -16.22 4.15
N ARG A 304 14.10 -17.00 5.16
CA ARG A 304 13.11 -18.07 4.99
C ARG A 304 11.70 -17.50 4.82
N GLY A 305 10.90 -18.16 4.01
CA GLY A 305 9.47 -17.85 3.85
C GLY A 305 9.13 -16.82 2.78
N ILE A 306 10.10 -16.20 2.08
CA ILE A 306 9.78 -15.24 1.01
C ILE A 306 8.99 -15.90 -0.10
N ARG A 307 9.42 -17.07 -0.60
CA ARG A 307 8.73 -17.80 -1.67
C ARG A 307 7.33 -18.22 -1.24
N GLU A 308 7.20 -18.74 -0.03
CA GLU A 308 5.95 -19.15 0.55
C GLU A 308 4.98 -17.97 0.73
N PHE A 309 5.50 -16.81 1.16
CA PHE A 309 4.70 -15.59 1.27
C PHE A 309 4.21 -15.10 -0.10
N LEU A 310 5.05 -15.14 -1.13
CA LEU A 310 4.64 -14.77 -2.49
C LEU A 310 3.61 -15.75 -3.06
N ASN A 311 3.77 -17.06 -2.80
CA ASN A 311 2.80 -18.07 -3.20
C ASN A 311 1.46 -17.88 -2.50
N GLU A 312 1.46 -17.56 -1.19
CA GLU A 312 0.24 -17.21 -0.46
C GLU A 312 -0.40 -15.94 -1.03
N ALA A 313 0.41 -14.90 -1.25
CA ALA A 313 -0.07 -13.65 -1.83
C ALA A 313 -0.74 -13.83 -3.20
N MET A 314 -0.24 -14.76 -4.02
CA MET A 314 -0.77 -15.01 -5.37
C MET A 314 -1.71 -16.23 -5.45
N ALA A 315 -2.03 -16.85 -4.33
CA ALA A 315 -3.01 -17.93 -4.30
C ALA A 315 -4.41 -17.43 -4.74
N GLU A 316 -5.16 -18.25 -5.46
CA GLU A 316 -6.54 -17.91 -5.84
C GLU A 316 -7.44 -17.71 -4.61
N SER A 317 -7.15 -18.43 -3.52
CA SER A 317 -7.76 -18.23 -2.20
C SER A 317 -7.47 -16.85 -1.59
N SER A 318 -6.41 -16.16 -2.03
CA SER A 318 -6.05 -14.82 -1.55
C SER A 318 -6.55 -13.73 -2.50
N THR A 319 -6.13 -13.75 -3.78
CA THR A 319 -6.39 -12.69 -4.77
C THR A 319 -7.53 -12.97 -5.73
N GLY A 320 -8.10 -14.17 -5.73
CA GLY A 320 -9.22 -14.52 -6.61
C GLY A 320 -10.54 -13.87 -6.20
N PRO A 321 -11.58 -13.97 -7.06
CA PRO A 321 -12.93 -13.54 -6.71
C PRO A 321 -13.43 -14.27 -5.44
N GLY A 322 -13.83 -13.51 -4.41
CA GLY A 322 -14.19 -14.05 -3.10
C GLY A 322 -13.01 -14.57 -2.27
N GLY A 323 -11.79 -14.38 -2.71
CA GLY A 323 -10.59 -14.69 -1.93
C GLY A 323 -10.43 -13.81 -0.68
N ALA A 324 -9.49 -14.20 0.20
CA ALA A 324 -9.29 -13.53 1.48
C ALA A 324 -9.09 -12.01 1.38
N LEU A 325 -8.43 -11.52 0.32
CA LEU A 325 -8.21 -10.09 0.13
C LEU A 325 -9.46 -9.32 -0.29
N SER A 326 -10.53 -9.99 -0.72
CA SER A 326 -11.78 -9.31 -1.10
C SER A 326 -12.44 -8.58 0.08
N VAL A 327 -12.27 -9.09 1.31
CA VAL A 327 -12.79 -8.43 2.52
C VAL A 327 -12.05 -7.12 2.85
N THR A 328 -10.88 -6.90 2.27
CA THR A 328 -10.13 -5.65 2.38
C THR A 328 -10.54 -4.63 1.31
N GLY A 329 -11.61 -4.90 0.55
CA GLY A 329 -12.06 -4.09 -0.57
C GLY A 329 -11.17 -4.16 -1.81
N LEU A 330 -10.21 -5.08 -1.82
CA LEU A 330 -9.39 -5.30 -3.01
C LEU A 330 -10.24 -5.94 -4.12
N VAL A 331 -10.31 -5.27 -5.26
CA VAL A 331 -10.93 -5.79 -6.48
C VAL A 331 -9.91 -6.69 -7.19
N PRO A 332 -10.25 -7.96 -7.47
CA PRO A 332 -9.36 -8.89 -8.15
C PRO A 332 -8.97 -8.42 -9.54
N LEU A 333 -7.75 -8.72 -9.95
CA LEU A 333 -7.33 -8.61 -11.35
C LEU A 333 -8.09 -9.62 -12.23
N GLY A 334 -8.05 -9.45 -13.55
CA GLY A 334 -8.58 -10.41 -14.52
C GLY A 334 -7.92 -11.79 -14.40
N PRO A 335 -8.60 -12.87 -14.86
CA PRO A 335 -8.06 -14.23 -14.76
C PRO A 335 -6.69 -14.40 -15.43
N ALA A 336 -6.50 -13.77 -16.58
CA ALA A 336 -5.25 -13.82 -17.34
C ALA A 336 -4.12 -13.12 -16.58
N GLU A 337 -4.40 -11.93 -16.03
CA GLU A 337 -3.45 -11.17 -15.24
C GLU A 337 -3.08 -11.92 -13.94
N ARG A 338 -4.06 -12.48 -13.20
CA ARG A 338 -3.77 -13.30 -12.01
C ARG A 338 -2.88 -14.48 -12.34
N THR A 339 -3.13 -15.16 -13.46
CA THR A 339 -2.28 -16.26 -13.93
C THR A 339 -0.86 -15.77 -14.24
N ALA A 340 -0.71 -14.60 -14.87
CA ALA A 340 0.59 -14.01 -15.15
C ALA A 340 1.33 -13.64 -13.85
N GLN A 341 0.64 -13.01 -12.90
CA GLN A 341 1.23 -12.65 -11.59
C GLN A 341 1.68 -13.91 -10.82
N ARG A 342 0.89 -14.98 -10.84
CA ARG A 342 1.28 -16.26 -10.22
C ARG A 342 2.55 -16.81 -10.83
N ARG A 343 2.70 -16.83 -12.17
CA ARG A 343 3.94 -17.28 -12.84
C ARG A 343 5.15 -16.44 -12.43
N ILE A 344 4.98 -15.12 -12.25
CA ILE A 344 6.05 -14.25 -11.76
C ILE A 344 6.47 -14.66 -10.34
N ALA A 345 5.51 -14.95 -9.46
CA ALA A 345 5.76 -15.37 -8.09
C ALA A 345 6.47 -16.73 -8.04
N ASP A 346 5.95 -17.74 -8.76
CA ASP A 346 6.49 -19.11 -8.80
C ASP A 346 7.96 -19.11 -9.27
N ASN A 347 8.27 -18.33 -10.31
CA ASN A 347 9.59 -18.26 -10.91
C ASN A 347 10.49 -17.19 -10.28
N LEU A 348 9.97 -16.38 -9.35
CA LEU A 348 10.63 -15.18 -8.81
C LEU A 348 11.22 -14.34 -9.95
N THR A 349 10.41 -14.06 -10.97
CA THR A 349 10.85 -13.31 -12.14
C THR A 349 11.11 -11.86 -11.74
N ALA A 350 12.36 -11.42 -11.90
CA ALA A 350 12.71 -10.04 -11.65
C ALA A 350 12.07 -9.12 -12.69
N MET A 351 11.63 -7.95 -12.27
CA MET A 351 11.10 -6.94 -13.18
C MET A 351 12.18 -6.50 -14.16
N SER A 352 11.82 -6.42 -15.45
CA SER A 352 12.68 -5.86 -16.50
C SER A 352 12.50 -4.34 -16.57
N ARG A 353 13.55 -3.68 -17.07
CA ARG A 353 13.57 -2.22 -17.29
C ARG A 353 12.59 -1.76 -18.37
#